data_4562a95de75e6d543d9082bcc0f8570b
#
_entry.id   4562a95de75e6d543d9082bcc0f8570b
#
_cell.length_a   1.000
_cell.length_b   1.000
_cell.length_c   1.000
_cell.angle_alpha   90.00
_cell.angle_beta   90.00
_cell.angle_gamma   90.00
#
_symmetry.space_group_name_H-M   'P 1'
#
loop_
_entity.id
_entity.type
_entity.pdbx_description
1 polymer ?
#
loop_
_entity_poly.entity_id
_entity_poly.type
_entity_poly.pdbx_seq_one_letter_code
_entity_poly.pdbx_strand_id
1 'polypeptide(L)'
;WRSIDDRYDGRKIIEEQKQRLVQADERRLEVLRNGLELGEIKVTAADMDDLAFSVAVRNITDGHAVPTGFDAERLMFLDVTVTNGDGAVIYRSGDRDPNGDLRDTHSAYVHAGELPLDEDLFNLQSKFLVRLLRGGEREQVLPINTSQGVLPFVRPEAFPTTIYGRPRGTRKHKQTIDPLGTRTAEYTVPSELLTGAGPYAIDVKLKAQMVPVNLILAIQDIGFDYGM
;
A
#
# COMPACT_ATOMS: atom_id res chain seq x y z
N TRP A 1 15.60 17.98 -31.72
CA TRP A 1 16.81 18.29 -30.94
C TRP A 1 16.69 19.71 -30.41
N ARG A 2 16.69 19.85 -29.06
CA ARG A 2 16.65 21.18 -28.44
C ARG A 2 17.99 21.86 -28.59
N SER A 3 17.97 23.18 -28.79
CA SER A 3 19.17 24.01 -28.85
C SER A 3 19.91 23.99 -27.50
N ILE A 4 21.15 24.50 -27.45
CA ILE A 4 21.89 24.68 -26.21
C ILE A 4 21.16 25.67 -25.30
N ASP A 5 20.57 26.70 -25.86
CA ASP A 5 19.80 27.72 -25.15
C ASP A 5 18.54 27.13 -24.52
N ASP A 6 17.79 26.29 -25.25
CA ASP A 6 16.63 25.56 -24.74
C ASP A 6 17.00 24.66 -23.53
N ARG A 7 18.20 24.07 -23.56
CA ARG A 7 18.70 23.25 -22.45
C ARG A 7 19.10 24.11 -21.24
N TYR A 8 19.63 25.29 -21.48
CA TYR A 8 19.98 26.23 -20.42
C TYR A 8 18.72 26.74 -19.72
N ASP A 9 17.71 27.15 -20.48
CA ASP A 9 16.42 27.57 -19.95
C ASP A 9 15.71 26.43 -19.22
N GLY A 10 15.83 25.21 -19.73
CA GLY A 10 15.33 24.02 -19.06
C GLY A 10 15.96 23.81 -17.67
N ARG A 11 17.27 24.01 -17.53
CA ARG A 11 17.96 23.93 -16.23
C ARG A 11 17.49 25.03 -15.27
N LYS A 12 17.33 26.24 -15.73
CA LYS A 12 16.83 27.35 -14.92
C LYS A 12 15.41 27.07 -14.43
N ILE A 13 14.54 26.59 -15.31
CA ILE A 13 13.18 26.18 -14.94
C ILE A 13 13.21 25.08 -13.86
N ILE A 14 14.09 24.08 -14.03
CA ILE A 14 14.24 23.01 -13.03
C ILE A 14 14.68 23.56 -11.68
N GLU A 15 15.67 24.45 -11.63
CA GLU A 15 16.15 25.06 -10.39
C GLU A 15 15.06 25.88 -9.69
N GLU A 16 14.29 26.67 -10.45
CA GLU A 16 13.16 27.43 -9.90
C GLU A 16 12.04 26.50 -9.39
N GLN A 17 11.79 25.37 -10.08
CA GLN A 17 10.79 24.40 -9.65
C GLN A 17 11.23 23.60 -8.41
N LYS A 18 12.51 23.29 -8.25
CA LYS A 18 13.02 22.61 -7.03
C LYS A 18 12.62 23.33 -5.76
N GLN A 19 12.78 24.66 -5.71
CA GLN A 19 12.38 25.43 -4.54
C GLN A 19 10.88 25.35 -4.26
N ARG A 20 10.05 25.36 -5.30
CA ARG A 20 8.60 25.20 -5.17
C ARG A 20 8.22 23.78 -4.72
N LEU A 21 8.94 22.78 -5.19
CA LEU A 21 8.72 21.38 -4.78
C LEU A 21 9.07 21.18 -3.30
N VAL A 22 10.16 21.77 -2.82
CA VAL A 22 10.50 21.75 -1.39
C VAL A 22 9.39 22.39 -0.54
N GLN A 23 8.87 23.55 -0.97
CA GLN A 23 7.76 24.20 -0.28
C GLN A 23 6.45 23.39 -0.35
N ALA A 24 6.24 22.63 -1.43
CA ALA A 24 5.07 21.77 -1.60
C ALA A 24 5.15 20.50 -0.74
N ASP A 25 6.34 20.11 -0.32
CA ASP A 25 6.55 18.84 0.41
C ASP A 25 5.86 18.85 1.77
N GLU A 26 5.98 19.92 2.51
CA GLU A 26 5.29 20.08 3.80
C GLU A 26 3.77 20.03 3.64
N ARG A 27 3.23 20.70 2.61
CA ARG A 27 1.80 20.69 2.30
C ARG A 27 1.32 19.30 1.89
N ARG A 28 2.12 18.56 1.18
CA ARG A 28 1.82 17.17 0.81
C ARG A 28 1.70 16.28 2.04
N LEU A 29 2.64 16.40 2.97
CA LEU A 29 2.60 15.66 4.23
C LEU A 29 1.41 16.08 5.10
N GLU A 30 1.07 17.36 5.11
CA GLU A 30 -0.12 17.87 5.80
C GLU A 30 -1.41 17.25 5.24
N VAL A 31 -1.57 17.19 3.92
CA VAL A 31 -2.71 16.55 3.27
C VAL A 31 -2.81 15.06 3.64
N LEU A 32 -1.68 14.34 3.66
CA LEU A 32 -1.66 12.93 4.05
C LEU A 32 -2.04 12.73 5.53
N ARG A 33 -1.57 13.61 6.42
CA ARG A 33 -1.87 13.53 7.85
C ARG A 33 -3.31 13.92 8.19
N ASN A 34 -3.86 14.85 7.43
CA ASN A 34 -5.21 15.40 7.67
C ASN A 34 -6.28 14.77 6.78
N GLY A 35 -5.94 13.82 5.91
CA GLY A 35 -6.91 13.16 5.03
C GLY A 35 -7.61 11.97 5.67
N LEU A 36 -6.94 11.30 6.59
CA LEU A 36 -7.45 10.12 7.28
C LEU A 36 -7.26 10.27 8.80
N GLU A 37 -8.20 9.74 9.54
CA GLU A 37 -8.17 9.62 10.99
C GLU A 37 -8.07 8.14 11.37
N LEU A 38 -7.12 7.82 12.24
CA LEU A 38 -7.00 6.52 12.87
C LEU A 38 -7.75 6.55 14.21
N GLY A 39 -8.76 5.73 14.34
CA GLY A 39 -9.54 5.62 15.57
C GLY A 39 -8.77 4.91 16.69
N GLU A 40 -9.36 4.91 17.86
CA GLU A 40 -8.83 4.17 19.00
C GLU A 40 -8.88 2.66 18.78
N ILE A 41 -7.90 1.96 19.35
CA ILE A 41 -7.89 0.50 19.37
C ILE A 41 -8.97 0.03 20.36
N LYS A 42 -9.94 -0.74 19.87
CA LYS A 42 -11.00 -1.32 20.69
C LYS A 42 -10.73 -2.81 20.87
N VAL A 43 -10.33 -3.19 22.05
CA VAL A 43 -10.19 -4.60 22.41
C VAL A 43 -11.59 -5.19 22.62
N THR A 44 -11.92 -6.24 21.87
CA THR A 44 -13.22 -6.90 21.87
C THR A 44 -13.21 -8.23 22.62
N ALA A 45 -12.06 -8.91 22.66
CA ALA A 45 -11.80 -10.06 23.51
C ALA A 45 -10.35 -10.03 24.00
N ALA A 46 -10.13 -10.38 25.23
CA ALA A 46 -8.83 -10.53 25.85
C ALA A 46 -8.93 -11.61 26.92
N ASP A 47 -8.96 -12.86 26.50
CA ASP A 47 -9.03 -14.03 27.36
C ASP A 47 -7.85 -14.99 27.05
N MET A 48 -7.93 -16.19 27.59
CA MET A 48 -6.85 -17.18 27.41
C MET A 48 -6.86 -17.82 26.00
N ASP A 49 -7.95 -17.65 25.27
CA ASP A 49 -8.11 -18.28 23.96
C ASP A 49 -7.73 -17.33 22.81
N ASP A 50 -8.12 -16.04 22.89
CA ASP A 50 -7.85 -15.09 21.81
C ASP A 50 -7.63 -13.65 22.33
N LEU A 51 -6.81 -12.89 21.59
CA LEU A 51 -6.76 -11.43 21.68
C LEU A 51 -7.40 -10.84 20.42
N ALA A 52 -8.63 -10.34 20.54
CA ALA A 52 -9.33 -9.70 19.43
C ALA A 52 -9.46 -8.20 19.65
N PHE A 53 -9.21 -7.44 18.59
CA PHE A 53 -9.33 -5.99 18.60
C PHE A 53 -9.72 -5.44 17.23
N SER A 54 -10.21 -4.22 17.23
CA SER A 54 -10.55 -3.51 16.00
C SER A 54 -10.04 -2.08 16.00
N VAL A 55 -9.82 -1.55 14.80
CA VAL A 55 -9.39 -0.16 14.58
C VAL A 55 -10.17 0.42 13.42
N ALA A 56 -10.77 1.59 13.63
CA ALA A 56 -11.47 2.31 12.58
C ALA A 56 -10.52 3.25 11.82
N VAL A 57 -10.61 3.27 10.51
CA VAL A 57 -9.95 4.24 9.64
C VAL A 57 -11.03 5.06 8.96
N ARG A 58 -11.03 6.37 9.20
CA ARG A 58 -12.04 7.29 8.69
C ARG A 58 -11.43 8.25 7.68
N ASN A 59 -12.08 8.43 6.55
CA ASN A 59 -11.83 9.54 5.65
C ASN A 59 -12.53 10.79 6.21
N ILE A 60 -11.76 11.78 6.64
CA ILE A 60 -12.31 13.02 7.22
C ILE A 60 -12.52 14.12 6.18
N THR A 61 -12.24 13.83 4.91
CA THR A 61 -12.50 14.75 3.81
C THR A 61 -13.89 14.56 3.23
N ASP A 62 -14.50 15.63 2.78
CA ASP A 62 -15.82 15.62 2.13
C ASP A 62 -15.74 15.61 0.59
N GLY A 63 -14.53 15.80 0.04
CA GLY A 63 -14.31 15.97 -1.39
C GLY A 63 -14.12 14.68 -2.16
N HIS A 64 -13.27 13.76 -1.67
CA HIS A 64 -12.83 12.59 -2.42
C HIS A 64 -12.72 11.33 -1.56
N ALA A 65 -12.91 10.18 -2.22
CA ALA A 65 -12.52 8.91 -1.63
C ALA A 65 -10.98 8.84 -1.47
N VAL A 66 -10.49 8.18 -0.44
CA VAL A 66 -9.05 8.04 -0.14
C VAL A 66 -8.65 6.56 -0.18
N PRO A 67 -7.55 6.21 -0.87
CA PRO A 67 -6.75 7.04 -1.78
C PRO A 67 -7.49 7.42 -3.06
N THR A 68 -7.03 8.48 -3.73
CA THR A 68 -7.58 8.94 -5.01
C THR A 68 -6.50 9.02 -6.09
N GLY A 69 -6.88 9.22 -7.35
CA GLY A 69 -5.98 9.24 -8.50
C GLY A 69 -5.53 7.84 -8.89
N PHE A 70 -4.24 7.56 -8.84
CA PHE A 70 -3.67 6.23 -9.11
C PHE A 70 -3.78 5.33 -7.86
N ASP A 71 -4.99 5.09 -7.39
CA ASP A 71 -5.27 4.34 -6.18
C ASP A 71 -4.93 2.83 -6.26
N ALA A 72 -4.65 2.31 -7.46
CA ALA A 72 -4.08 0.98 -7.65
C ALA A 72 -2.56 0.92 -7.41
N GLU A 73 -1.87 2.07 -7.45
CA GLU A 73 -0.43 2.17 -7.21
C GLU A 73 -0.10 2.77 -5.84
N ARG A 74 -1.08 3.35 -5.16
CA ARG A 74 -0.89 3.95 -3.85
C ARG A 74 -1.18 2.94 -2.76
N LEU A 75 -0.20 2.71 -1.90
CA LEU A 75 -0.36 1.88 -0.72
C LEU A 75 -0.78 2.76 0.47
N MET A 76 -1.96 2.48 1.03
CA MET A 76 -2.38 2.99 2.33
C MET A 76 -2.87 1.81 3.14
N PHE A 77 -2.20 1.49 4.23
CA PHE A 77 -2.41 0.26 4.97
C PHE A 77 -2.14 0.44 6.45
N LEU A 78 -2.64 -0.47 7.25
CA LEU A 78 -2.31 -0.55 8.66
C LEU A 78 -1.09 -1.45 8.86
N ASP A 79 -0.11 -0.93 9.59
CA ASP A 79 1.02 -1.69 10.13
C ASP A 79 0.70 -1.97 11.60
N VAL A 80 0.45 -3.22 11.88
CA VAL A 80 0.00 -3.71 13.19
C VAL A 80 1.06 -4.60 13.79
N THR A 81 1.38 -4.35 15.04
CA THR A 81 2.34 -5.16 15.81
C THR A 81 1.78 -5.41 17.20
N VAL A 82 1.82 -6.66 17.63
CA VAL A 82 1.52 -7.03 19.03
C VAL A 82 2.80 -7.56 19.67
N THR A 83 3.13 -7.03 20.84
CA THR A 83 4.29 -7.43 21.63
C THR A 83 3.86 -7.96 22.97
N ASN A 84 4.57 -8.95 23.51
CA ASN A 84 4.38 -9.45 24.86
C ASN A 84 5.09 -8.59 25.90
N GLY A 85 4.93 -8.92 27.18
CA GLY A 85 5.55 -8.20 28.31
C GLY A 85 7.07 -8.20 28.32
N ASP A 86 7.71 -9.13 27.61
CA ASP A 86 9.15 -9.20 27.44
C ASP A 86 9.65 -8.34 26.25
N GLY A 87 8.74 -7.69 25.53
CA GLY A 87 9.03 -6.89 24.34
C GLY A 87 9.22 -7.70 23.07
N ALA A 88 8.95 -9.01 23.09
CA ALA A 88 8.99 -9.84 21.90
C ALA A 88 7.75 -9.62 21.02
N VAL A 89 7.96 -9.50 19.72
CA VAL A 89 6.86 -9.40 18.75
C VAL A 89 6.25 -10.79 18.56
N ILE A 90 4.96 -10.91 18.81
CA ILE A 90 4.20 -12.15 18.72
C ILE A 90 3.21 -12.18 17.53
N TYR A 91 2.86 -11.01 17.00
CA TYR A 91 1.98 -10.91 15.86
C TYR A 91 2.31 -9.68 15.01
N ARG A 92 2.18 -9.81 13.68
CA ARG A 92 2.31 -8.71 12.71
C ARG A 92 1.33 -8.85 11.57
N SER A 93 0.79 -7.71 11.14
CA SER A 93 0.07 -7.54 9.88
C SER A 93 0.47 -6.22 9.25
N GLY A 94 0.56 -6.17 7.92
CA GLY A 94 1.05 -5.00 7.18
C GLY A 94 2.56 -4.83 7.20
N ASP A 95 3.31 -5.84 7.61
CA ASP A 95 4.76 -5.90 7.43
C ASP A 95 5.14 -6.17 5.97
N ARG A 96 6.40 -5.91 5.63
CA ARG A 96 6.88 -5.96 4.26
C ARG A 96 7.79 -7.14 4.04
N ASP A 97 7.79 -7.63 2.81
CA ASP A 97 8.76 -8.58 2.31
C ASP A 97 10.15 -7.90 2.06
N PRO A 98 11.19 -8.68 1.73
CA PRO A 98 12.52 -8.12 1.44
C PRO A 98 12.58 -7.16 0.24
N ASN A 99 11.60 -7.20 -0.66
CA ASN A 99 11.48 -6.25 -1.77
C ASN A 99 10.74 -4.96 -1.37
N GLY A 100 10.19 -4.89 -0.17
CA GLY A 100 9.42 -3.77 0.31
C GLY A 100 7.95 -3.79 -0.10
N ASP A 101 7.45 -4.90 -0.66
CA ASP A 101 6.04 -5.11 -0.94
C ASP A 101 5.30 -5.59 0.32
N LEU A 102 3.99 -5.33 0.38
CA LEU A 102 3.15 -5.95 1.40
C LEU A 102 3.06 -7.45 1.13
N ARG A 103 2.88 -8.27 2.17
CA ARG A 103 2.73 -9.72 2.04
C ARG A 103 1.35 -10.10 1.53
N ASP A 104 0.96 -9.51 0.41
CA ASP A 104 -0.27 -9.78 -0.31
C ASP A 104 0.01 -10.52 -1.64
N THR A 105 -0.96 -10.51 -2.53
CA THR A 105 -0.84 -11.13 -3.85
C THR A 105 0.16 -10.43 -4.79
N HIS A 106 0.75 -9.31 -4.43
CA HIS A 106 1.80 -8.65 -5.20
C HIS A 106 3.21 -9.10 -4.81
N SER A 107 3.37 -9.70 -3.64
CA SER A 107 4.67 -10.16 -3.14
C SER A 107 5.17 -11.37 -3.93
N ALA A 108 6.37 -11.24 -4.50
CA ALA A 108 7.06 -12.36 -5.14
C ALA A 108 7.42 -13.47 -4.13
N TYR A 109 7.72 -13.11 -2.89
CA TYR A 109 8.05 -14.07 -1.83
C TYR A 109 6.82 -14.89 -1.38
N VAL A 110 5.65 -14.27 -1.34
CA VAL A 110 4.38 -14.97 -1.07
C VAL A 110 4.10 -15.97 -2.20
N HIS A 111 4.29 -15.55 -3.46
CA HIS A 111 4.10 -16.44 -4.59
C HIS A 111 5.09 -17.59 -4.67
N ALA A 112 6.33 -17.37 -4.26
CA ALA A 112 7.34 -18.43 -4.16
C ALA A 112 7.10 -19.39 -2.99
N GLY A 113 6.16 -19.05 -2.08
CA GLY A 113 5.92 -19.80 -0.85
C GLY A 113 7.00 -19.62 0.22
N GLU A 114 7.82 -18.58 0.07
CA GLU A 114 8.89 -18.24 1.02
C GLU A 114 8.37 -17.46 2.23
N LEU A 115 7.31 -16.69 2.03
CA LEU A 115 6.60 -15.97 3.07
C LEU A 115 5.10 -16.30 3.04
N PRO A 116 4.43 -16.36 4.19
CA PRO A 116 2.99 -16.55 4.25
C PRO A 116 2.26 -15.29 3.75
N LEU A 117 1.10 -15.50 3.15
CA LEU A 117 0.15 -14.43 2.86
C LEU A 117 -0.31 -13.79 4.19
N ASP A 118 -0.40 -12.47 4.21
CA ASP A 118 -1.01 -11.74 5.32
C ASP A 118 -2.52 -11.66 5.07
N GLU A 119 -3.27 -12.58 5.67
CA GLU A 119 -4.72 -12.68 5.49
C GLU A 119 -5.47 -11.55 6.23
N ASP A 120 -4.85 -10.97 7.27
CA ASP A 120 -5.42 -9.90 8.08
C ASP A 120 -5.08 -8.49 7.54
N LEU A 121 -4.41 -8.40 6.40
CA LEU A 121 -3.93 -7.15 5.84
C LEU A 121 -5.07 -6.17 5.54
N PHE A 122 -5.14 -5.08 6.31
CA PHE A 122 -5.97 -3.94 5.96
C PHE A 122 -5.22 -3.04 4.97
N ASN A 123 -5.69 -3.02 3.73
CA ASN A 123 -5.11 -2.24 2.65
C ASN A 123 -6.21 -1.51 1.87
N LEU A 124 -5.94 -0.26 1.48
CA LEU A 124 -6.84 0.59 0.70
C LEU A 124 -6.46 0.64 -0.79
N GLN A 125 -5.47 -0.12 -1.21
CA GLN A 125 -5.07 -0.21 -2.61
C GLN A 125 -6.17 -0.83 -3.45
N SER A 126 -6.62 -0.12 -4.47
CA SER A 126 -7.60 -0.65 -5.43
C SER A 126 -6.96 -1.68 -6.35
N LYS A 127 -7.76 -2.64 -6.81
CA LYS A 127 -7.30 -3.72 -7.68
C LYS A 127 -8.00 -3.68 -9.03
N PHE A 128 -7.30 -4.09 -10.09
CA PHE A 128 -7.90 -4.34 -11.39
C PHE A 128 -8.17 -5.84 -11.56
N LEU A 129 -9.41 -6.19 -11.83
CA LEU A 129 -9.83 -7.59 -11.96
C LEU A 129 -10.27 -7.89 -13.39
N VAL A 130 -9.77 -8.98 -13.93
CA VAL A 130 -10.10 -9.49 -15.27
C VAL A 130 -10.98 -10.73 -15.12
N ARG A 131 -12.08 -10.75 -15.85
CA ARG A 131 -12.94 -11.94 -15.90
C ARG A 131 -12.30 -13.00 -16.80
N LEU A 132 -12.19 -14.20 -16.27
CA LEU A 132 -11.70 -15.35 -17.00
C LEU A 132 -12.79 -15.95 -17.90
N LEU A 133 -12.40 -16.50 -19.05
CA LEU A 133 -13.33 -17.14 -20.00
C LEU A 133 -14.08 -18.34 -19.40
N ARG A 134 -13.45 -19.05 -18.47
CA ARG A 134 -14.04 -20.22 -17.79
C ARG A 134 -14.72 -19.87 -16.47
N GLY A 135 -14.97 -18.59 -16.21
CA GLY A 135 -15.51 -18.08 -14.95
C GLY A 135 -14.43 -17.73 -13.93
N GLY A 136 -14.82 -16.94 -12.93
CA GLY A 136 -13.91 -16.38 -11.95
C GLY A 136 -13.25 -15.07 -12.42
N GLU A 137 -12.48 -14.48 -11.52
CA GLU A 137 -11.75 -13.24 -11.75
C GLU A 137 -10.31 -13.42 -11.30
N ARG A 138 -9.39 -12.69 -11.94
CA ARG A 138 -8.00 -12.56 -11.52
C ARG A 138 -7.62 -11.10 -11.42
N GLU A 139 -6.75 -10.80 -10.49
CA GLU A 139 -6.12 -9.50 -10.41
C GLU A 139 -5.18 -9.30 -11.60
N GLN A 140 -5.25 -8.13 -12.21
CA GLN A 140 -4.34 -7.69 -13.25
C GLN A 140 -3.34 -6.71 -12.63
N VAL A 141 -2.10 -7.15 -12.53
CA VAL A 141 -0.98 -6.34 -12.05
C VAL A 141 -0.39 -5.57 -13.21
N LEU A 142 0.07 -4.35 -12.98
CA LEU A 142 0.74 -3.56 -14.00
C LEU A 142 2.04 -4.25 -14.48
N PRO A 143 2.47 -4.05 -15.76
CA PRO A 143 3.64 -4.72 -16.32
C PRO A 143 4.92 -4.53 -15.51
N ILE A 144 5.06 -3.38 -14.87
CA ILE A 144 6.19 -3.03 -14.03
C ILE A 144 6.30 -3.92 -12.78
N ASN A 145 5.19 -4.44 -12.29
CA ASN A 145 5.18 -5.37 -11.16
C ASN A 145 5.64 -6.77 -11.56
N THR A 146 5.77 -7.06 -12.86
CA THR A 146 6.20 -8.36 -13.37
C THR A 146 7.71 -8.48 -13.53
N SER A 147 8.47 -7.42 -13.28
CA SER A 147 9.94 -7.40 -13.41
C SER A 147 10.65 -8.37 -12.47
N GLN A 148 10.00 -8.80 -11.40
CA GLN A 148 10.59 -9.63 -10.36
C GLN A 148 10.21 -11.12 -10.45
N GLY A 149 9.68 -11.58 -11.58
CA GLY A 149 9.40 -13.00 -11.77
C GLY A 149 8.03 -13.31 -12.34
N VAL A 150 7.69 -14.58 -12.35
CA VAL A 150 6.40 -15.05 -12.88
C VAL A 150 5.35 -14.85 -11.82
N LEU A 151 4.71 -13.69 -11.83
CA LEU A 151 3.51 -13.49 -11.05
C LEU A 151 2.34 -14.26 -11.71
N PRO A 152 1.48 -14.95 -10.95
CA PRO A 152 0.36 -15.72 -11.47
C PRO A 152 -0.81 -14.86 -11.96
N PHE A 153 -0.55 -13.59 -12.22
CA PHE A 153 -1.55 -12.63 -12.68
C PHE A 153 -1.70 -12.66 -14.20
N VAL A 154 -2.87 -12.33 -14.65
CA VAL A 154 -3.10 -12.07 -16.07
C VAL A 154 -2.22 -10.86 -16.45
N ARG A 155 -1.28 -11.08 -17.35
CA ARG A 155 -0.46 -9.99 -17.85
C ARG A 155 -1.37 -8.98 -18.52
N PRO A 156 -1.23 -7.69 -18.22
CA PRO A 156 -1.91 -6.66 -18.98
C PRO A 156 -1.45 -6.73 -20.43
N GLU A 157 -2.37 -6.46 -21.35
CA GLU A 157 -1.97 -6.21 -22.73
C GLU A 157 -0.90 -5.14 -22.75
N ALA A 158 0.13 -5.29 -23.58
CA ALA A 158 1.28 -4.39 -23.68
C ALA A 158 0.91 -3.03 -24.32
N PHE A 159 -0.12 -2.38 -23.79
CA PHE A 159 -0.52 -1.06 -24.21
C PHE A 159 -0.16 -0.01 -23.16
N PRO A 160 0.35 1.17 -23.61
CA PRO A 160 0.69 2.28 -22.72
C PRO A 160 -0.45 2.74 -21.80
N THR A 161 -1.69 2.41 -22.13
CA THR A 161 -2.89 2.77 -21.37
C THR A 161 -2.99 2.08 -20.01
N THR A 162 -2.21 1.03 -19.77
CA THR A 162 -2.17 0.37 -18.44
C THR A 162 -1.52 1.22 -17.37
N ILE A 163 -0.67 2.17 -17.74
CA ILE A 163 0.02 3.09 -16.82
C ILE A 163 -0.89 4.25 -16.41
N TYR A 164 -1.80 4.67 -17.28
CA TYR A 164 -2.57 5.90 -17.11
C TYR A 164 -4.03 5.70 -16.71
N GLY A 165 -4.43 4.50 -16.38
CA GLY A 165 -5.80 4.26 -15.98
C GLY A 165 -6.21 2.80 -15.96
N ARG A 166 -7.51 2.57 -16.02
CA ARG A 166 -8.09 1.24 -16.00
C ARG A 166 -7.66 0.45 -17.26
N PRO A 167 -7.02 -0.70 -17.12
CA PRO A 167 -6.69 -1.57 -18.23
C PRO A 167 -7.95 -2.00 -19.00
N ARG A 168 -7.80 -2.23 -20.30
CA ARG A 168 -8.91 -2.64 -21.16
C ARG A 168 -9.45 -4.00 -20.75
N GLY A 169 -10.77 -4.13 -20.67
CA GLY A 169 -11.42 -5.41 -20.29
C GLY A 169 -11.38 -5.73 -18.81
N THR A 170 -10.91 -4.81 -17.97
CA THR A 170 -10.89 -5.00 -16.52
C THR A 170 -11.98 -4.20 -15.81
N ARG A 171 -12.42 -4.69 -14.67
CA ARG A 171 -13.13 -3.89 -13.69
C ARG A 171 -12.21 -3.46 -12.57
N LYS A 172 -12.45 -2.29 -12.04
CA LYS A 172 -11.76 -1.79 -10.86
C LYS A 172 -12.53 -2.23 -9.61
N HIS A 173 -11.87 -2.95 -8.74
CA HIS A 173 -12.34 -3.22 -7.39
C HIS A 173 -11.81 -2.14 -6.48
N LYS A 174 -12.68 -1.21 -6.07
CA LYS A 174 -12.31 -0.12 -5.18
C LYS A 174 -12.19 -0.63 -3.75
N GLN A 175 -11.06 -0.30 -3.13
CA GLN A 175 -10.82 -0.51 -1.69
C GLN A 175 -10.67 0.81 -0.93
N THR A 176 -11.00 1.91 -1.59
CA THR A 176 -10.95 3.26 -1.03
C THR A 176 -12.04 3.48 0.02
N ILE A 177 -11.82 4.45 0.90
CA ILE A 177 -12.84 4.92 1.84
C ILE A 177 -13.52 6.14 1.22
N ASP A 178 -14.82 6.08 1.07
CA ASP A 178 -15.62 7.19 0.53
C ASP A 178 -15.53 8.45 1.41
N PRO A 179 -15.84 9.64 0.88
CA PRO A 179 -15.86 10.87 1.67
C PRO A 179 -16.66 10.72 2.95
N LEU A 180 -16.09 11.14 4.07
CA LEU A 180 -16.65 11.02 5.42
C LEU A 180 -16.96 9.58 5.86
N GLY A 181 -16.60 8.60 5.04
CA GLY A 181 -16.81 7.18 5.31
C GLY A 181 -15.80 6.62 6.31
N THR A 182 -16.10 5.42 6.81
CA THR A 182 -15.25 4.68 7.74
C THR A 182 -15.15 3.23 7.32
N ARG A 183 -13.97 2.65 7.43
CA ARG A 183 -13.75 1.19 7.37
C ARG A 183 -13.10 0.75 8.67
N THR A 184 -13.54 -0.39 9.18
CA THR A 184 -12.99 -0.99 10.39
C THR A 184 -12.14 -2.19 10.00
N ALA A 185 -10.92 -2.24 10.52
CA ALA A 185 -10.07 -3.41 10.50
C ALA A 185 -10.31 -4.22 11.76
N GLU A 186 -10.43 -5.52 11.62
CA GLU A 186 -10.63 -6.46 12.72
C GLU A 186 -9.46 -7.44 12.71
N TYR A 187 -8.90 -7.70 13.89
CA TYR A 187 -7.75 -8.57 14.09
C TYR A 187 -8.05 -9.57 15.18
N THR A 188 -7.62 -10.81 14.96
CA THR A 188 -7.67 -11.86 15.96
C THR A 188 -6.29 -12.52 16.05
N VAL A 189 -5.65 -12.37 17.20
CA VAL A 189 -4.38 -13.05 17.51
C VAL A 189 -4.72 -14.34 18.24
N PRO A 190 -4.56 -15.49 17.61
CA PRO A 190 -4.93 -16.76 18.20
C PRO A 190 -4.01 -17.12 19.39
N SER A 191 -4.53 -17.93 20.30
CA SER A 191 -3.87 -18.29 21.57
C SER A 191 -2.47 -18.86 21.40
N GLU A 192 -2.22 -19.61 20.34
CA GLU A 192 -0.91 -20.20 20.06
C GLU A 192 0.18 -19.16 19.78
N LEU A 193 -0.20 -17.95 19.40
CA LEU A 193 0.71 -16.81 19.22
C LEU A 193 0.84 -15.96 20.49
N LEU A 194 -0.08 -16.08 21.45
CA LEU A 194 -0.05 -15.35 22.72
C LEU A 194 1.00 -15.93 23.67
N THR A 195 2.26 -15.88 23.24
CA THR A 195 3.40 -16.45 23.98
C THR A 195 4.05 -15.42 24.92
N GLY A 196 4.64 -15.90 26.02
CA GLY A 196 5.29 -15.05 27.01
C GLY A 196 4.32 -14.42 28.02
N ALA A 197 4.84 -13.59 28.89
CA ALA A 197 4.04 -12.92 29.91
C ALA A 197 3.32 -11.68 29.34
N GLY A 198 2.11 -11.40 29.86
CA GLY A 198 1.47 -10.10 29.64
C GLY A 198 2.13 -8.98 30.49
N PRO A 199 1.76 -7.73 30.31
CA PRO A 199 0.70 -7.29 29.41
C PRO A 199 1.12 -7.32 27.93
N TYR A 200 0.16 -7.54 27.05
CA TYR A 200 0.37 -7.40 25.60
C TYR A 200 0.16 -5.94 25.18
N ALA A 201 1.07 -5.42 24.37
CA ALA A 201 0.96 -4.08 23.80
C ALA A 201 0.61 -4.16 22.32
N ILE A 202 -0.41 -3.42 21.90
CA ILE A 202 -0.87 -3.33 20.52
C ILE A 202 -0.43 -1.97 19.96
N ASP A 203 0.36 -1.97 18.90
CA ASP A 203 0.76 -0.77 18.16
C ASP A 203 0.17 -0.83 16.76
N VAL A 204 -0.55 0.23 16.36
CA VAL A 204 -1.19 0.34 15.05
C VAL A 204 -0.79 1.67 14.42
N LYS A 205 -0.24 1.60 13.22
CA LYS A 205 0.16 2.76 12.44
C LYS A 205 -0.53 2.75 11.08
N LEU A 206 -1.17 3.84 10.73
CA LEU A 206 -1.64 4.06 9.35
C LEU A 206 -0.47 4.58 8.52
N LYS A 207 -0.05 3.79 7.54
CA LYS A 207 1.06 4.12 6.64
C LYS A 207 0.54 4.46 5.25
N ALA A 208 1.16 5.45 4.63
CA ALA A 208 0.91 5.84 3.25
C ALA A 208 2.20 5.81 2.43
N GLN A 209 2.14 5.20 1.26
CA GLN A 209 3.22 5.17 0.29
C GLN A 209 2.64 5.53 -1.07
N MET A 210 3.17 6.61 -1.66
CA MET A 210 2.64 7.16 -2.91
C MET A 210 3.05 6.36 -4.14
N VAL A 211 4.18 5.66 -4.05
CA VAL A 211 4.73 4.82 -5.12
C VAL A 211 5.23 3.53 -4.50
N PRO A 212 4.83 2.36 -5.00
CA PRO A 212 5.31 1.09 -4.49
C PRO A 212 6.82 0.93 -4.73
N VAL A 213 7.53 0.26 -3.83
CA VAL A 213 8.98 0.06 -3.95
C VAL A 213 9.31 -0.76 -5.20
N ASN A 214 8.52 -1.79 -5.51
CA ASN A 214 8.70 -2.60 -6.71
C ASN A 214 8.64 -1.79 -8.00
N LEU A 215 7.81 -0.74 -8.07
CA LEU A 215 7.78 0.18 -9.22
C LEU A 215 9.09 0.97 -9.31
N ILE A 216 9.61 1.46 -8.19
CA ILE A 216 10.88 2.20 -8.18
C ILE A 216 12.02 1.29 -8.61
N LEU A 217 12.09 0.07 -8.08
CA LEU A 217 13.08 -0.93 -8.47
C LEU A 217 13.01 -1.29 -9.96
N ALA A 218 11.80 -1.36 -10.52
CA ALA A 218 11.59 -1.67 -11.94
C ALA A 218 12.09 -0.57 -12.88
N ILE A 219 12.12 0.70 -12.44
CA ILE A 219 12.50 1.84 -13.29
C ILE A 219 13.86 2.47 -12.90
N GLN A 220 14.51 2.02 -11.83
CA GLN A 220 15.78 2.60 -11.37
C GLN A 220 16.89 2.52 -12.43
N ASP A 221 16.93 1.45 -13.23
CA ASP A 221 17.93 1.25 -14.27
C ASP A 221 17.75 2.18 -15.49
N ILE A 222 16.67 2.94 -15.55
CA ILE A 222 16.41 3.93 -16.60
C ILE A 222 17.15 5.26 -16.33
N GLY A 223 17.91 5.35 -15.26
CA GLY A 223 18.72 6.53 -14.90
C GLY A 223 18.01 7.54 -14.00
N PHE A 224 16.98 7.13 -13.30
CA PHE A 224 16.40 7.91 -12.21
C PHE A 224 17.08 7.56 -10.88
N ASP A 225 17.55 8.59 -10.17
CA ASP A 225 18.02 8.47 -8.79
C ASP A 225 16.93 8.99 -7.85
N TYR A 226 16.38 8.11 -7.06
CA TYR A 226 15.32 8.43 -6.09
C TYR A 226 15.87 8.66 -4.68
N GLY A 227 17.18 8.60 -4.48
CA GLY A 227 17.82 8.86 -3.19
C GLY A 227 17.45 7.85 -2.09
N MET A 228 17.16 6.59 -2.48
CA MET A 228 16.83 5.52 -1.54
C MET A 228 18.06 4.75 -1.11
#